data_c577673a9e1d363df4b6c6a09021ddce
#
_entry.id   c577673a9e1d363df4b6c6a09021ddce
#
_cell.length_a   1.000
_cell.length_b   1.000
_cell.length_c   1.000
_cell.angle_alpha   90.00
_cell.angle_beta   90.00
_cell.angle_gamma   90.00
#
_symmetry.space_group_name_H-M   'P 1'
#
loop_
_entity.id
_entity.type
_entity.pdbx_description
1 polymer ?
#
loop_
_entity_poly.entity_id
_entity_poly.type
_entity_poly.pdbx_seq_one_letter_code
_entity_poly.pdbx_strand_id
1 'polypeptide(L)'
;MEGMGYQNTQAVYDLNRAGRLAKKRGDNLSCYTMAQLALGYMAINTYDWDRARNQPPEKLRKANAPCRYYTLGWRAIADAYGMILLTPEQAMSADADKIMRKREETAKTNISNAWLFLQERGVIKKLEPASLGKNAGFLLLLGDDEENRAVERWARQCLGLPMSR
;
A
#
# COMPACT_ATOMS: atom_id res chain seq x y z
N MET A 1 8.46 19.70 -1.53
CA MET A 1 8.92 18.41 -1.00
C MET A 1 9.06 17.43 -2.16
N GLU A 2 10.20 17.43 -2.74
CA GLU A 2 10.50 16.49 -3.82
C GLU A 2 10.77 15.10 -3.23
N GLY A 3 10.07 14.10 -3.73
CA GLY A 3 10.43 12.69 -3.55
C GLY A 3 9.57 11.83 -2.63
N MET A 4 8.47 12.35 -2.08
CA MET A 4 7.63 11.57 -1.17
C MET A 4 6.17 11.52 -1.60
N GLY A 5 5.81 10.50 -2.39
CA GLY A 5 4.44 10.05 -2.59
C GLY A 5 3.50 10.86 -3.46
N TYR A 6 3.86 12.05 -3.91
CA TYR A 6 2.96 12.87 -4.73
C TYR A 6 2.72 12.23 -6.10
N GLN A 7 3.78 11.86 -6.80
CA GLN A 7 3.66 11.23 -8.11
C GLN A 7 3.04 9.83 -8.00
N ASN A 8 3.36 9.10 -6.93
CA ASN A 8 2.73 7.81 -6.65
C ASN A 8 1.22 7.97 -6.45
N THR A 9 0.78 9.00 -5.73
CA THR A 9 -0.66 9.28 -5.55
C THR A 9 -1.35 9.63 -6.87
N GLN A 10 -0.71 10.40 -7.72
CA GLN A 10 -1.23 10.69 -9.07
C GLN A 10 -1.37 9.41 -9.91
N ALA A 11 -0.39 8.51 -9.82
CA ALA A 11 -0.46 7.21 -10.49
C ALA A 11 -1.61 6.34 -9.99
N VAL A 12 -1.98 6.41 -8.72
CA VAL A 12 -3.17 5.73 -8.17
C VAL A 12 -4.46 6.25 -8.82
N TYR A 13 -4.58 7.55 -9.04
CA TYR A 13 -5.73 8.10 -9.75
C TYR A 13 -5.80 7.61 -11.20
N ASP A 14 -4.66 7.48 -11.87
CA ASP A 14 -4.61 6.93 -13.23
C ASP A 14 -5.08 5.47 -13.26
N LEU A 15 -4.68 4.65 -12.28
CA LEU A 15 -5.18 3.28 -12.14
C LEU A 15 -6.70 3.23 -11.90
N ASN A 16 -7.24 4.16 -11.11
CA ASN A 16 -8.69 4.26 -10.91
C ASN A 16 -9.43 4.62 -12.18
N ARG A 17 -8.94 5.58 -12.96
CA ARG A 17 -9.53 5.95 -14.25
C ARG A 17 -9.52 4.78 -15.23
N ALA A 18 -8.50 3.92 -15.15
CA ALA A 18 -8.38 2.71 -15.96
C ALA A 18 -9.22 1.52 -15.43
N GLY A 19 -9.95 1.69 -14.34
CA GLY A 19 -10.79 0.64 -13.75
C GLY A 19 -10.03 -0.47 -13.02
N ARG A 20 -8.74 -0.28 -12.73
CA ARG A 20 -7.87 -1.29 -12.11
C ARG A 20 -8.26 -1.61 -10.66
N LEU A 21 -8.98 -0.71 -9.98
CA LEU A 21 -9.44 -0.88 -8.61
C LEU A 21 -10.95 -1.11 -8.53
N ALA A 22 -11.60 -1.38 -9.64
CA ALA A 22 -13.03 -1.62 -9.69
C ALA A 22 -13.39 -3.10 -9.47
N LYS A 23 -14.49 -3.31 -8.77
CA LYS A 23 -15.17 -4.60 -8.65
C LYS A 23 -16.49 -4.59 -9.44
N LYS A 24 -16.82 -5.71 -10.05
CA LYS A 24 -18.13 -5.90 -10.63
C LYS A 24 -19.18 -6.10 -9.52
N ARG A 25 -20.27 -5.33 -9.60
CA ARG A 25 -21.43 -5.45 -8.71
C ARG A 25 -22.68 -5.52 -9.59
N GLY A 26 -23.25 -6.74 -9.74
CA GLY A 26 -24.28 -6.96 -10.74
C GLY A 26 -23.76 -6.67 -12.15
N ASP A 27 -24.43 -5.76 -12.87
CA ASP A 27 -24.03 -5.34 -14.21
C ASP A 27 -23.12 -4.09 -14.23
N ASN A 28 -22.79 -3.54 -13.06
CA ASN A 28 -22.02 -2.32 -12.94
C ASN A 28 -20.60 -2.57 -12.42
N LEU A 29 -19.68 -1.69 -12.80
CA LEU A 29 -18.38 -1.57 -12.18
C LEU A 29 -18.40 -0.47 -11.12
N SER A 30 -17.86 -0.74 -9.95
CA SER A 30 -17.69 0.26 -8.90
C SER A 30 -16.32 0.14 -8.23
N CYS A 31 -15.74 1.26 -7.84
CA CYS A 31 -14.48 1.26 -7.13
C CYS A 31 -14.58 0.46 -5.82
N TYR A 32 -13.58 -0.37 -5.56
CA TYR A 32 -13.44 -1.01 -4.25
C TYR A 32 -12.82 -0.01 -3.27
N THR A 33 -13.67 0.66 -2.51
CA THR A 33 -13.29 1.80 -1.66
C THR A 33 -12.14 1.46 -0.70
N MET A 34 -12.19 0.31 -0.03
CA MET A 34 -11.12 -0.06 0.92
C MET A 34 -9.77 -0.28 0.20
N ALA A 35 -9.76 -0.86 -0.98
CA ALA A 35 -8.55 -1.00 -1.78
C ALA A 35 -8.00 0.37 -2.22
N GLN A 36 -8.89 1.28 -2.64
CA GLN A 36 -8.54 2.66 -2.97
C GLN A 36 -7.89 3.38 -1.79
N LEU A 37 -8.51 3.31 -0.61
CA LEU A 37 -8.00 3.95 0.60
C LEU A 37 -6.65 3.36 1.01
N ALA A 38 -6.53 2.04 1.04
CA ALA A 38 -5.28 1.35 1.39
C ALA A 38 -4.15 1.73 0.43
N LEU A 39 -4.39 1.64 -0.88
CA LEU A 39 -3.38 1.96 -1.88
C LEU A 39 -2.99 3.45 -1.85
N GLY A 40 -3.96 4.34 -1.66
CA GLY A 40 -3.70 5.78 -1.54
C GLY A 40 -2.78 6.11 -0.37
N TYR A 41 -3.03 5.52 0.79
CA TYR A 41 -2.17 5.69 1.95
C TYR A 41 -0.75 5.11 1.72
N MET A 42 -0.67 3.91 1.13
CA MET A 42 0.61 3.29 0.79
C MET A 42 1.40 4.16 -0.19
N ALA A 43 0.74 4.70 -1.21
CA ALA A 43 1.36 5.53 -2.23
C ALA A 43 1.96 6.82 -1.65
N ILE A 44 1.20 7.56 -0.83
CA ILE A 44 1.67 8.83 -0.25
C ILE A 44 2.81 8.64 0.76
N ASN A 45 2.94 7.45 1.34
CA ASN A 45 3.96 7.11 2.32
C ASN A 45 5.14 6.31 1.74
N THR A 46 5.34 6.36 0.43
CA THR A 46 6.47 5.73 -0.27
C THR A 46 7.18 6.74 -1.16
N TYR A 47 8.46 6.52 -1.39
CA TYR A 47 9.21 7.39 -2.29
C TYR A 47 8.75 7.28 -3.74
N ASP A 48 8.73 8.42 -4.42
CA ASP A 48 8.39 8.51 -5.82
C ASP A 48 9.46 7.89 -6.75
N TRP A 49 9.01 7.39 -7.88
CA TRP A 49 9.85 6.93 -8.99
C TRP A 49 9.96 8.03 -10.05
N ASP A 50 11.14 8.24 -10.61
CA ASP A 50 11.30 9.17 -11.73
C ASP A 50 10.76 8.51 -13.01
N ARG A 51 9.49 8.76 -13.28
CA ARG A 51 8.79 8.17 -14.43
C ARG A 51 9.33 8.65 -15.77
N ALA A 52 9.78 9.90 -15.86
CA ALA A 52 10.30 10.49 -17.09
C ALA A 52 11.58 9.80 -17.55
N ARG A 53 12.43 9.40 -16.60
CA ARG A 53 13.70 8.73 -16.88
C ARG A 53 13.66 7.23 -16.64
N ASN A 54 12.56 6.72 -16.12
CA ASN A 54 12.38 5.32 -15.72
C ASN A 54 13.51 4.80 -14.82
N GLN A 55 13.84 5.55 -13.79
CA GLN A 55 14.91 5.23 -12.84
C GLN A 55 14.60 5.82 -11.45
N PRO A 56 15.25 5.33 -10.38
CA PRO A 56 15.12 5.98 -9.08
C PRO A 56 15.73 7.39 -9.11
N PRO A 57 15.13 8.36 -8.38
CA PRO A 57 15.74 9.67 -8.21
C PRO A 57 17.17 9.59 -7.67
N GLU A 58 18.03 10.53 -8.06
CA GLU A 58 19.45 10.52 -7.68
C GLU A 58 19.67 10.40 -6.18
N LYS A 59 18.88 11.12 -5.39
CA LYS A 59 18.96 11.08 -3.92
C LYS A 59 18.75 9.67 -3.38
N LEU A 60 17.79 8.92 -3.96
CA LEU A 60 17.49 7.56 -3.54
C LEU A 60 18.52 6.55 -4.06
N ARG A 61 19.10 6.79 -5.22
CA ARG A 61 20.24 5.99 -5.70
C ARG A 61 21.43 6.12 -4.77
N LYS A 62 21.78 7.32 -4.35
CA LYS A 62 22.87 7.59 -3.39
C LYS A 62 22.59 6.95 -2.03
N ALA A 63 21.35 6.98 -1.58
CA ALA A 63 20.94 6.41 -0.30
C ALA A 63 20.68 4.89 -0.35
N ASN A 64 20.73 4.26 -1.53
CA ASN A 64 20.33 2.87 -1.75
C ASN A 64 18.96 2.56 -1.15
N ALA A 65 17.99 3.45 -1.37
CA ALA A 65 16.64 3.36 -0.83
C ALA A 65 15.63 2.97 -1.91
N PRO A 66 14.72 2.02 -1.63
CA PRO A 66 13.70 1.60 -2.59
C PRO A 66 12.65 2.68 -2.82
N CYS A 67 12.10 2.73 -4.03
CA CYS A 67 10.93 3.52 -4.39
C CYS A 67 9.67 2.64 -4.32
N ARG A 68 8.53 3.25 -4.01
CA ARG A 68 7.23 2.56 -3.99
C ARG A 68 7.21 1.31 -3.12
N TYR A 69 7.95 1.32 -2.02
CA TYR A 69 8.06 0.19 -1.11
C TYR A 69 7.48 0.52 0.25
N TYR A 70 6.38 -0.15 0.61
CA TYR A 70 5.58 0.11 1.80
C TYR A 70 5.84 -0.92 2.90
N THR A 71 6.19 -0.46 4.11
CA THR A 71 6.54 -1.32 5.26
C THR A 71 5.85 -0.92 6.56
N LEU A 72 4.90 0.01 6.52
CA LEU A 72 4.27 0.54 7.75
C LEU A 72 3.17 -0.36 8.34
N GLY A 73 2.79 -1.42 7.63
CA GLY A 73 1.79 -2.38 8.10
C GLY A 73 0.35 -1.90 7.97
N TRP A 74 -0.58 -2.78 8.34
CA TRP A 74 -2.03 -2.50 8.28
C TRP A 74 -2.47 -1.48 9.32
N ARG A 75 -1.83 -1.46 10.49
CA ARG A 75 -2.22 -0.58 11.59
C ARG A 75 -2.09 0.89 11.24
N ALA A 76 -1.04 1.27 10.54
CA ALA A 76 -0.86 2.64 10.08
C ALA A 76 -2.01 3.10 9.17
N ILE A 77 -2.50 2.23 8.29
CA ILE A 77 -3.66 2.50 7.44
C ILE A 77 -4.93 2.65 8.29
N ALA A 78 -5.15 1.72 9.23
CA ALA A 78 -6.31 1.74 10.11
C ALA A 78 -6.36 3.01 10.97
N ASP A 79 -5.25 3.41 11.53
CA ASP A 79 -5.13 4.64 12.33
C ASP A 79 -5.39 5.89 11.46
N ALA A 80 -4.81 5.96 10.27
CA ALA A 80 -4.98 7.10 9.36
C ALA A 80 -6.43 7.33 8.94
N TYR A 81 -7.22 6.26 8.81
CA TYR A 81 -8.63 6.34 8.41
C TYR A 81 -9.62 6.24 9.57
N GLY A 82 -9.15 6.31 10.82
CA GLY A 82 -10.03 6.30 11.99
C GLY A 82 -10.83 5.00 12.16
N MET A 83 -10.27 3.86 11.76
CA MET A 83 -10.97 2.58 11.79
C MET A 83 -11.03 1.94 13.19
N ILE A 84 -10.24 2.44 14.14
CA ILE A 84 -10.07 1.85 15.48
C ILE A 84 -10.52 2.85 16.58
N LEU A 85 -11.46 3.72 16.27
CA LEU A 85 -11.97 4.70 17.22
C LEU A 85 -13.04 4.10 18.12
N LEU A 86 -13.01 4.50 19.40
CA LEU A 86 -14.09 4.23 20.38
C LEU A 86 -14.88 5.50 20.62
N THR A 87 -16.18 5.35 20.90
CA THR A 87 -16.94 6.46 21.48
C THR A 87 -16.47 6.74 22.91
N PRO A 88 -16.71 7.95 23.48
CA PRO A 88 -16.38 8.23 24.88
C PRO A 88 -16.98 7.20 25.85
N GLU A 89 -18.22 6.78 25.61
CA GLU A 89 -18.91 5.77 26.42
C GLU A 89 -18.22 4.41 26.34
N GLN A 90 -17.83 3.99 25.13
CA GLN A 90 -17.08 2.72 24.92
C GLN A 90 -15.72 2.78 25.60
N ALA A 91 -15.01 3.90 25.52
CA ALA A 91 -13.68 4.07 26.12
C ALA A 91 -13.73 4.00 27.65
N MET A 92 -14.83 4.42 28.26
CA MET A 92 -15.05 4.38 29.70
C MET A 92 -15.71 3.08 30.21
N SER A 93 -16.12 2.22 29.32
CA SER A 93 -16.74 0.94 29.62
C SER A 93 -15.71 -0.06 30.20
N ALA A 94 -16.19 -0.95 31.07
CA ALA A 94 -15.41 -2.11 31.54
C ALA A 94 -14.98 -3.05 30.39
N ASP A 95 -15.70 -3.01 29.25
CA ASP A 95 -15.45 -3.80 28.05
C ASP A 95 -14.58 -3.08 27.01
N ALA A 96 -13.99 -1.92 27.33
CA ALA A 96 -13.22 -1.10 26.40
C ALA A 96 -12.17 -1.89 25.61
N ASP A 97 -11.39 -2.71 26.31
CA ASP A 97 -10.34 -3.53 25.68
C ASP A 97 -10.91 -4.59 24.73
N LYS A 98 -12.02 -5.20 25.07
CA LYS A 98 -12.72 -6.17 24.22
C LYS A 98 -13.27 -5.51 22.95
N ILE A 99 -13.88 -4.34 23.10
CA ILE A 99 -14.41 -3.55 21.98
C ILE A 99 -13.25 -3.13 21.06
N MET A 100 -12.15 -2.66 21.64
CA MET A 100 -10.96 -2.27 20.89
C MET A 100 -10.39 -3.42 20.06
N ARG A 101 -10.19 -4.60 20.68
CA ARG A 101 -9.69 -5.79 19.97
C ARG A 101 -10.58 -6.16 18.78
N LYS A 102 -11.90 -6.13 18.98
CA LYS A 102 -12.85 -6.43 17.91
C LYS A 102 -12.74 -5.45 16.73
N ARG A 103 -12.57 -4.16 17.04
CA ARG A 103 -12.34 -3.14 16.00
C ARG A 103 -11.02 -3.35 15.27
N GLU A 104 -9.97 -3.68 15.99
CA GLU A 104 -8.66 -4.00 15.39
C GLU A 104 -8.75 -5.23 14.47
N GLU A 105 -9.41 -6.30 14.90
CA GLU A 105 -9.62 -7.50 14.07
C GLU A 105 -10.41 -7.19 12.80
N THR A 106 -11.47 -6.40 12.90
CA THR A 106 -12.27 -5.99 11.75
C THR A 106 -11.46 -5.12 10.78
N ALA A 107 -10.73 -4.14 11.29
CA ALA A 107 -9.86 -3.29 10.48
C ALA A 107 -8.78 -4.09 9.77
N LYS A 108 -8.10 -4.98 10.50
CA LYS A 108 -7.08 -5.87 9.94
C LYS A 108 -7.63 -6.76 8.82
N THR A 109 -8.81 -7.34 9.03
CA THR A 109 -9.48 -8.18 8.02
C THR A 109 -9.81 -7.38 6.78
N ASN A 110 -10.39 -6.19 6.93
CA ASN A 110 -10.76 -5.33 5.80
C ASN A 110 -9.54 -4.90 4.97
N ILE A 111 -8.46 -4.52 5.64
CA ILE A 111 -7.22 -4.12 4.97
C ILE A 111 -6.54 -5.32 4.32
N SER A 112 -6.48 -6.47 4.98
CA SER A 112 -5.91 -7.70 4.42
C SER A 112 -6.66 -8.15 3.17
N ASN A 113 -7.99 -8.06 3.15
CA ASN A 113 -8.81 -8.35 1.99
C ASN A 113 -8.55 -7.36 0.83
N ALA A 114 -8.39 -6.08 1.15
CA ALA A 114 -7.99 -5.08 0.17
C ALA A 114 -6.61 -5.38 -0.43
N TRP A 115 -5.65 -5.76 0.38
CA TRP A 115 -4.32 -6.15 -0.07
C TRP A 115 -4.33 -7.40 -0.96
N LEU A 116 -5.14 -8.41 -0.63
CA LEU A 116 -5.33 -9.59 -1.48
C LEU A 116 -5.89 -9.19 -2.86
N PHE A 117 -6.90 -8.35 -2.87
CA PHE A 117 -7.47 -7.82 -4.11
C PHE A 117 -6.42 -7.07 -4.95
N LEU A 118 -5.63 -6.20 -4.33
CA LEU A 118 -4.58 -5.46 -5.01
C LEU A 118 -3.46 -6.36 -5.54
N GLN A 119 -3.12 -7.42 -4.82
CA GLN A 119 -2.16 -8.44 -5.27
C GLN A 119 -2.70 -9.24 -6.47
N GLU A 120 -3.95 -9.67 -6.42
CA GLU A 120 -4.62 -10.38 -7.53
C GLU A 120 -4.72 -9.52 -8.79
N ARG A 121 -4.87 -8.20 -8.63
CA ARG A 121 -4.87 -7.24 -9.75
C ARG A 121 -3.48 -6.86 -10.24
N GLY A 122 -2.43 -7.36 -9.62
CA GLY A 122 -1.06 -7.02 -9.97
C GLY A 122 -0.67 -5.57 -9.67
N VAL A 123 -1.37 -4.90 -8.75
CA VAL A 123 -1.13 -3.50 -8.36
C VAL A 123 -0.13 -3.41 -7.21
N ILE A 124 -0.08 -4.40 -6.36
CA ILE A 124 0.97 -4.55 -5.33
C ILE A 124 1.57 -5.94 -5.37
N LYS A 125 2.80 -6.07 -4.90
CA LYS A 125 3.51 -7.35 -4.78
C LYS A 125 4.23 -7.42 -3.45
N LYS A 126 3.98 -8.48 -2.70
CA LYS A 126 4.69 -8.74 -1.45
C LYS A 126 6.11 -9.23 -1.76
N LEU A 127 7.12 -8.46 -1.42
CA LEU A 127 8.53 -8.85 -1.58
C LEU A 127 9.09 -9.51 -0.33
N GLU A 128 8.66 -9.06 0.84
CA GLU A 128 9.09 -9.60 2.13
C GLU A 128 7.88 -9.98 2.97
N PRO A 129 7.83 -11.20 3.51
CA PRO A 129 6.75 -11.60 4.42
C PRO A 129 6.90 -10.92 5.79
N ALA A 130 5.78 -10.78 6.51
CA ALA A 130 5.82 -10.34 7.90
C ALA A 130 6.56 -11.37 8.76
N SER A 131 7.30 -10.88 9.75
CA SER A 131 7.98 -11.70 10.75
C SER A 131 7.87 -11.03 12.13
N LEU A 132 8.40 -11.67 13.16
CA LEU A 132 8.36 -11.11 14.51
C LEU A 132 9.02 -9.72 14.54
N GLY A 133 8.26 -8.71 14.93
CA GLY A 133 8.72 -7.32 15.01
C GLY A 133 8.91 -6.62 13.67
N LYS A 134 8.52 -7.23 12.55
CA LYS A 134 8.67 -6.66 11.21
C LYS A 134 7.39 -6.83 10.40
N ASN A 135 6.90 -5.72 9.84
CA ASN A 135 5.77 -5.73 8.91
C ASN A 135 6.16 -6.34 7.54
N ALA A 136 5.18 -6.88 6.84
CA ALA A 136 5.37 -7.27 5.45
C ALA A 136 5.78 -6.06 4.59
N GLY A 137 6.64 -6.29 3.60
CA GLY A 137 7.05 -5.31 2.62
C GLY A 137 6.30 -5.48 1.31
N PHE A 138 5.59 -4.44 0.87
CA PHE A 138 4.82 -4.42 -0.38
C PHE A 138 5.41 -3.44 -1.37
N LEU A 139 5.66 -3.91 -2.58
CA LEU A 139 6.04 -3.06 -3.70
C LEU A 139 4.78 -2.60 -4.44
N LEU A 140 4.69 -1.31 -4.73
CA LEU A 140 3.59 -0.74 -5.50
C LEU A 140 3.93 -0.74 -6.99
N LEU A 141 3.09 -1.40 -7.79
CA LEU A 141 3.24 -1.56 -9.23
C LEU A 141 2.25 -0.62 -9.94
N LEU A 142 2.59 0.65 -10.01
CA LEU A 142 1.68 1.74 -10.38
C LEU A 142 1.81 2.18 -11.85
N GLY A 143 2.80 1.67 -12.57
CA GLY A 143 3.08 2.01 -13.95
C GLY A 143 2.70 0.92 -14.93
N ASP A 144 3.23 1.02 -16.14
CA ASP A 144 3.18 -0.05 -17.12
C ASP A 144 4.16 -1.19 -16.78
N ASP A 145 4.16 -2.24 -17.57
CA ASP A 145 5.00 -3.43 -17.32
C ASP A 145 6.50 -3.12 -17.32
N GLU A 146 6.94 -2.19 -18.15
CA GLU A 146 8.35 -1.80 -18.22
C GLU A 146 8.77 -1.03 -16.98
N GLU A 147 7.97 -0.02 -16.58
CA GLU A 147 8.18 0.75 -15.36
C GLU A 147 8.15 -0.16 -14.13
N ASN A 148 7.13 -1.02 -14.03
CA ASN A 148 6.98 -1.94 -12.90
C ASN A 148 8.17 -2.91 -12.76
N ARG A 149 8.69 -3.43 -13.87
CA ARG A 149 9.90 -4.27 -13.85
C ARG A 149 11.14 -3.48 -13.38
N ALA A 150 11.28 -2.24 -13.81
CA ALA A 150 12.41 -1.40 -13.39
C ALA A 150 12.32 -1.06 -11.88
N VAL A 151 11.13 -0.71 -11.40
CA VAL A 151 10.87 -0.45 -9.98
C VAL A 151 11.18 -1.68 -9.13
N GLU A 152 10.76 -2.88 -9.57
CA GLU A 152 11.01 -4.13 -8.85
C GLU A 152 12.50 -4.48 -8.81
N ARG A 153 13.22 -4.36 -9.94
CA ARG A 153 14.67 -4.60 -9.96
C ARG A 153 15.39 -3.70 -8.97
N TRP A 154 15.06 -2.43 -8.95
CA TRP A 154 15.64 -1.48 -8.00
C TRP A 154 15.35 -1.85 -6.55
N ALA A 155 14.08 -2.14 -6.22
CA ALA A 155 13.70 -2.54 -4.88
C ALA A 155 14.44 -3.81 -4.43
N ARG A 156 14.50 -4.83 -5.26
CA ARG A 156 15.24 -6.07 -4.95
C ARG A 156 16.73 -5.83 -4.72
N GLN A 157 17.33 -4.96 -5.53
CA GLN A 157 18.73 -4.59 -5.35
C GLN A 157 18.94 -3.89 -4.00
N CYS A 158 18.10 -2.92 -3.63
CA CYS A 158 18.19 -2.22 -2.34
C CYS A 158 18.00 -3.16 -1.15
N LEU A 159 17.13 -4.16 -1.27
CA LEU A 159 16.77 -5.09 -0.21
C LEU A 159 17.66 -6.35 -0.17
N GLY A 160 18.59 -6.50 -1.11
CA GLY A 160 19.41 -7.70 -1.19
C GLY A 160 18.63 -8.97 -1.55
N LEU A 161 17.50 -8.83 -2.25
CA LEU A 161 16.68 -9.96 -2.69
C LEU A 161 17.12 -10.48 -4.05
N PRO A 162 16.96 -11.80 -4.33
CA PRO A 162 17.26 -12.33 -5.65
C PRO A 162 16.36 -11.71 -6.72
N MET A 163 16.90 -11.51 -7.92
CA MET A 163 16.11 -11.04 -9.06
C MET A 163 15.06 -12.08 -9.44
N SER A 164 13.85 -11.61 -9.81
CA SER A 164 12.82 -12.51 -10.34
C SER A 164 13.26 -13.08 -11.69
N ARG A 165 13.10 -14.38 -11.84
CA ARG A 165 13.35 -15.08 -13.11
C ARG A 165 12.29 -14.73 -14.16
#